data_a0c81975271f04abbfe0d868a1c431da
#
_entry.id   a0c81975271f04abbfe0d868a1c431da
#
_cell.length_a   1.000
_cell.length_b   1.000
_cell.length_c   1.000
_cell.angle_alpha   90.00
_cell.angle_beta   90.00
_cell.angle_gamma   90.00
#
_symmetry.space_group_name_H-M   'P 1'
#
loop_
_entity.id
_entity.type
_entity.pdbx_description
1 polymer ?
#
loop_
_entity_poly.entity_id
_entity_poly.type
_entity_poly.pdbx_seq_one_letter_code
_entity_poly.pdbx_strand_id
1 'polypeptide(L)'
;SGLVGSEMCIRDRLYKWGMRKFVIITNPEYLDMVKEDTLNKFDNLKIDFTVQEEPRGISHALYQARDYVDQNEKIFFVLGDNFFENNPFNNFHFDKFEEGACIFTTEVSNPEEFGVAEIDSNGNVLSIEEKPNHPKSNAAVVGIYMFDDSVFKKIETLEPSARGEYEITDLCNIYVNDNKCLNLDLKGWWIDAGTPERIIELEDKLS
;
A
#
# COMPACT_ATOMS: atom_id res chain seq x y z
N SER A 1 14.51 -10.13 12.91
CA SER A 1 14.55 -9.70 14.33
C SER A 1 15.30 -8.37 14.52
N GLY A 2 15.25 -7.40 13.64
CA GLY A 2 16.05 -6.18 13.72
C GLY A 2 15.31 -4.87 13.51
N LEU A 3 14.06 -4.89 13.06
CA LEU A 3 13.28 -3.67 12.79
C LEU A 3 12.44 -3.17 13.98
N VAL A 4 12.76 -3.59 15.18
CA VAL A 4 12.15 -3.07 16.43
C VAL A 4 13.04 -1.98 17.01
N GLY A 5 13.33 -0.96 16.24
CA GLY A 5 13.89 0.30 16.68
C GLY A 5 12.81 1.37 16.66
N SER A 6 12.61 2.06 17.76
CA SER A 6 11.44 2.83 18.15
C SER A 6 11.00 4.00 17.26
N GLU A 7 11.69 4.31 16.17
CA GLU A 7 11.35 5.48 15.31
C GLU A 7 11.05 5.13 13.84
N MET A 8 11.12 3.86 13.45
CA MET A 8 11.13 3.46 12.04
C MET A 8 9.88 2.71 11.58
N CYS A 9 8.86 2.56 12.42
CA CYS A 9 7.63 1.90 12.01
C CYS A 9 6.81 2.81 11.09
N ILE A 10 6.33 2.28 9.98
CA ILE A 10 5.44 3.02 9.06
C ILE A 10 4.23 3.63 9.80
N ARG A 11 3.70 2.97 10.83
CA ARG A 11 2.63 3.48 11.71
C ARG A 11 2.96 4.81 12.35
N ASP A 12 4.20 4.97 12.86
CA ASP A 12 4.65 6.20 13.51
C ASP A 12 4.68 7.37 12.51
N ARG A 13 5.07 7.08 11.27
CA ARG A 13 5.05 8.05 10.18
C ARG A 13 3.62 8.42 9.80
N LEU A 14 2.73 7.45 9.62
CA LEU A 14 1.32 7.67 9.31
C LEU A 14 0.63 8.51 10.41
N TYR A 15 0.95 8.23 11.68
CA TYR A 15 0.46 9.04 12.79
C TYR A 15 0.98 10.50 12.73
N LYS A 16 2.28 10.69 12.50
CA LYS A 16 2.88 12.02 12.29
C LYS A 16 2.25 12.75 11.09
N TRP A 17 1.80 12.02 10.07
CA TRP A 17 1.10 12.55 8.91
C TRP A 17 -0.40 12.81 9.12
N GLY A 18 -0.90 12.60 10.32
CA GLY A 18 -2.27 12.97 10.69
C GLY A 18 -3.29 11.83 10.70
N MET A 19 -2.90 10.60 10.39
CA MET A 19 -3.80 9.44 10.47
C MET A 19 -4.17 9.13 11.93
N ARG A 20 -5.43 8.79 12.20
CA ARG A 20 -5.95 8.58 13.57
C ARG A 20 -6.78 7.31 13.75
N LYS A 21 -7.23 6.69 12.67
CA LYS A 21 -7.94 5.41 12.65
C LYS A 21 -7.11 4.42 11.87
N PHE A 22 -6.85 3.27 12.43
CA PHE A 22 -6.04 2.23 11.82
C PHE A 22 -6.73 0.88 11.88
N VAL A 23 -6.58 0.09 10.84
CA VAL A 23 -6.86 -1.34 10.84
C VAL A 23 -5.55 -2.04 10.49
N ILE A 24 -5.01 -2.79 11.42
CA ILE A 24 -3.76 -3.52 11.22
C ILE A 24 -4.11 -4.95 10.80
N ILE A 25 -3.64 -5.33 9.62
CA ILE A 25 -3.82 -6.66 9.05
C ILE A 25 -2.51 -7.41 9.19
N THR A 26 -2.54 -8.58 9.79
CA THR A 26 -1.34 -9.40 10.01
C THR A 26 -1.64 -10.89 9.86
N ASN A 27 -0.62 -11.73 9.87
CA ASN A 27 -0.79 -13.17 9.99
C ASN A 27 -1.18 -13.55 11.43
N PRO A 28 -1.92 -14.64 11.65
CA PRO A 28 -2.34 -15.05 12.98
C PRO A 28 -1.18 -15.22 13.97
N GLU A 29 -0.04 -15.75 13.51
CA GLU A 29 1.15 -16.00 14.34
C GLU A 29 1.81 -14.73 14.90
N TYR A 30 1.61 -13.56 14.26
CA TYR A 30 2.20 -12.29 14.69
C TYR A 30 1.22 -11.38 15.42
N LEU A 31 -0.05 -11.76 15.52
CA LEU A 31 -1.12 -10.90 16.02
C LEU A 31 -0.85 -10.36 17.43
N ASP A 32 -0.47 -11.24 18.37
CA ASP A 32 -0.24 -10.84 19.76
C ASP A 32 0.98 -9.91 19.88
N MET A 33 2.07 -10.22 19.19
CA MET A 33 3.27 -9.39 19.15
C MET A 33 2.97 -7.99 18.58
N VAL A 34 2.24 -7.94 17.46
CA VAL A 34 1.88 -6.66 16.82
C VAL A 34 0.92 -5.85 17.67
N LYS A 35 -0.02 -6.49 18.36
CA LYS A 35 -0.92 -5.82 19.33
C LYS A 35 -0.15 -5.21 20.48
N GLU A 36 0.72 -5.99 21.12
CA GLU A 36 1.51 -5.54 22.25
C GLU A 36 2.39 -4.34 21.88
N ASP A 37 3.16 -4.43 20.79
CA ASP A 37 4.01 -3.34 20.31
C ASP A 37 3.20 -2.09 19.94
N THR A 38 2.04 -2.26 19.35
CA THR A 38 1.20 -1.15 18.90
C THR A 38 0.52 -0.44 20.06
N LEU A 39 -0.13 -1.18 20.96
CA LEU A 39 -0.92 -0.61 22.05
C LEU A 39 -0.03 0.06 23.10
N ASN A 40 1.19 -0.41 23.28
CA ASN A 40 2.18 0.22 24.16
C ASN A 40 2.66 1.60 23.67
N LYS A 41 2.53 1.89 22.38
CA LYS A 41 3.02 3.15 21.77
C LYS A 41 1.94 4.20 21.53
N PHE A 42 0.67 3.80 21.42
CA PHE A 42 -0.41 4.67 20.96
C PHE A 42 -1.65 4.61 21.84
N ASP A 43 -1.68 5.43 22.90
CA ASP A 43 -2.78 5.44 23.88
C ASP A 43 -4.07 6.12 23.38
N ASN A 44 -4.01 6.93 22.30
CA ASN A 44 -5.09 7.80 21.86
C ASN A 44 -5.56 7.54 20.41
N LEU A 45 -5.27 6.36 19.87
CA LEU A 45 -5.68 6.00 18.52
C LEU A 45 -6.78 4.95 18.53
N LYS A 46 -7.69 5.04 17.56
CA LYS A 46 -8.59 3.94 17.24
C LYS A 46 -7.83 2.94 16.38
N ILE A 47 -7.43 1.82 16.97
CA ILE A 47 -6.69 0.77 16.27
C ILE A 47 -7.47 -0.53 16.39
N ASP A 48 -7.89 -1.03 15.25
CA ASP A 48 -8.51 -2.33 15.09
C ASP A 48 -7.49 -3.32 14.51
N PHE A 49 -7.65 -4.60 14.79
CA PHE A 49 -6.77 -5.66 14.31
C PHE A 49 -7.58 -6.75 13.64
N THR A 50 -7.09 -7.21 12.50
CA THR A 50 -7.65 -8.36 11.79
C THR A 50 -6.54 -9.25 11.26
N VAL A 51 -6.87 -10.47 10.87
CA VAL A 51 -5.90 -11.44 10.39
C VAL A 51 -6.21 -11.90 8.98
N GLN A 52 -5.16 -12.15 8.22
CA GLN A 52 -5.22 -12.90 6.99
C GLN A 52 -4.76 -14.32 7.30
N GLU A 53 -5.70 -15.27 7.36
CA GLU A 53 -5.42 -16.66 7.71
C GLU A 53 -4.56 -17.37 6.67
N GLU A 54 -4.78 -17.08 5.39
CA GLU A 54 -4.04 -17.64 4.26
C GLU A 54 -3.41 -16.53 3.42
N PRO A 55 -2.12 -16.63 3.04
CA PRO A 55 -1.43 -15.61 2.25
C PRO A 55 -1.87 -15.67 0.78
N ARG A 56 -3.07 -15.22 0.48
CA ARG A 56 -3.70 -15.24 -0.85
C ARG A 56 -3.55 -13.92 -1.63
N GLY A 57 -2.51 -13.15 -1.33
CA GLY A 57 -2.20 -11.89 -2.00
C GLY A 57 -2.67 -10.63 -1.26
N ILE A 58 -2.21 -9.49 -1.76
CA ILE A 58 -2.36 -8.18 -1.11
C ILE A 58 -3.82 -7.71 -1.11
N SER A 59 -4.57 -7.91 -2.21
CA SER A 59 -6.00 -7.57 -2.25
C SER A 59 -6.82 -8.41 -1.28
N HIS A 60 -6.48 -9.69 -1.08
CA HIS A 60 -7.13 -10.52 -0.08
C HIS A 60 -6.83 -10.03 1.35
N ALA A 61 -5.62 -9.52 1.62
CA ALA A 61 -5.31 -8.88 2.90
C ALA A 61 -6.20 -7.65 3.13
N LEU A 62 -6.29 -6.75 2.16
CA LEU A 62 -7.16 -5.56 2.24
C LEU A 62 -8.63 -5.95 2.52
N TYR A 63 -9.12 -7.01 1.92
CA TYR A 63 -10.49 -7.48 2.12
C TYR A 63 -10.83 -7.84 3.58
N GLN A 64 -9.83 -8.22 4.39
CA GLN A 64 -10.05 -8.50 5.82
C GLN A 64 -10.41 -7.25 6.63
N ALA A 65 -10.17 -6.06 6.08
CA ALA A 65 -10.51 -4.81 6.74
C ALA A 65 -11.96 -4.33 6.48
N ARG A 66 -12.74 -5.01 5.63
CA ARG A 66 -14.06 -4.55 5.17
C ARG A 66 -15.06 -4.21 6.29
N ASP A 67 -15.05 -5.00 7.38
CA ASP A 67 -15.98 -4.83 8.49
C ASP A 67 -15.62 -3.64 9.42
N TYR A 68 -14.47 -3.00 9.18
CA TYR A 68 -13.94 -1.87 9.94
C TYR A 68 -14.05 -0.54 9.20
N VAL A 69 -14.51 -0.57 7.94
CA VAL A 69 -14.61 0.61 7.08
C VAL A 69 -16.09 0.98 6.91
N ASP A 70 -16.43 2.22 7.27
CA ASP A 70 -17.77 2.73 7.12
C ASP A 70 -18.03 3.17 5.66
N GLN A 71 -19.32 3.27 5.31
CA GLN A 71 -19.71 3.73 3.98
C GLN A 71 -19.20 5.16 3.73
N ASN A 72 -18.69 5.41 2.53
CA ASN A 72 -18.06 6.65 2.06
C ASN A 72 -16.71 6.99 2.75
N GLU A 73 -16.14 6.10 3.55
CA GLU A 73 -14.76 6.31 4.04
C GLU A 73 -13.73 6.15 2.90
N LYS A 74 -12.69 6.95 2.96
CA LYS A 74 -11.51 6.82 2.11
C LYS A 74 -10.50 5.91 2.81
N ILE A 75 -9.94 4.97 2.08
CA ILE A 75 -9.06 3.94 2.61
C ILE A 75 -7.65 4.25 2.15
N PHE A 76 -6.73 4.40 3.11
CA PHE A 76 -5.29 4.37 2.85
C PHE A 76 -4.79 2.98 3.16
N PHE A 77 -4.32 2.30 2.15
CA PHE A 77 -3.74 0.98 2.28
C PHE A 77 -2.24 1.07 2.08
N VAL A 78 -1.48 0.68 3.10
CA VAL A 78 -0.02 0.79 3.12
C VAL A 78 0.58 -0.55 3.50
N LEU A 79 1.54 -1.02 2.72
CA LEU A 79 2.28 -2.24 3.02
C LEU A 79 3.29 -1.97 4.13
N GLY A 80 3.38 -2.88 5.10
CA GLY A 80 4.14 -2.69 6.33
C GLY A 80 5.67 -2.66 6.17
N ASP A 81 6.16 -3.10 5.02
CA ASP A 81 7.58 -3.13 4.62
C ASP A 81 7.98 -1.96 3.72
N ASN A 82 7.06 -1.04 3.43
CA ASN A 82 7.32 0.12 2.58
C ASN A 82 7.68 1.37 3.40
N PHE A 83 8.79 1.99 3.05
CA PHE A 83 9.33 3.17 3.72
C PHE A 83 9.51 4.31 2.71
N PHE A 84 9.17 5.53 3.15
CA PHE A 84 9.17 6.72 2.31
C PHE A 84 9.98 7.84 2.97
N GLU A 85 10.77 8.58 2.22
CA GLU A 85 11.49 9.76 2.71
C GLU A 85 10.53 10.84 3.19
N ASN A 86 9.61 11.20 2.32
CA ASN A 86 8.65 12.28 2.51
C ASN A 86 7.23 11.77 2.75
N ASN A 87 6.39 12.60 3.33
CA ASN A 87 4.96 12.34 3.37
C ASN A 87 4.38 12.38 1.94
N PRO A 88 3.92 11.23 1.39
CA PRO A 88 3.40 11.17 0.02
C PRO A 88 2.13 12.01 -0.17
N PHE A 89 1.49 12.42 0.91
CA PHE A 89 0.23 13.16 0.89
C PHE A 89 0.37 14.67 1.00
N ASN A 90 1.60 15.22 1.14
CA ASN A 90 1.82 16.66 1.39
C ASN A 90 1.12 17.59 0.37
N ASN A 91 0.97 17.15 -0.86
CA ASN A 91 0.34 17.93 -1.93
C ASN A 91 -0.98 17.32 -2.43
N PHE A 92 -1.50 16.34 -1.70
CA PHE A 92 -2.74 15.68 -2.09
C PHE A 92 -3.94 16.38 -1.46
N HIS A 93 -4.89 16.75 -2.31
CA HIS A 93 -6.15 17.39 -1.91
C HIS A 93 -7.21 16.32 -1.65
N PHE A 94 -7.29 15.80 -0.43
CA PHE A 94 -8.25 14.76 -0.03
C PHE A 94 -9.71 15.13 -0.27
N ASP A 95 -10.03 16.43 -0.18
CA ASP A 95 -11.34 16.99 -0.44
C ASP A 95 -11.77 16.87 -1.90
N LYS A 96 -10.80 16.70 -2.81
CA LYS A 96 -11.05 16.51 -4.25
C LYS A 96 -11.10 15.06 -4.69
N PHE A 97 -10.69 14.14 -3.82
CA PHE A 97 -10.81 12.71 -4.11
C PHE A 97 -12.18 12.23 -3.64
N GLU A 98 -13.13 12.17 -4.54
CA GLU A 98 -14.50 11.74 -4.25
C GLU A 98 -14.66 10.22 -4.35
N GLU A 99 -14.18 9.62 -5.45
CA GLU A 99 -14.30 8.19 -5.74
C GLU A 99 -13.09 7.69 -6.54
N GLY A 100 -12.89 6.37 -6.58
CA GLY A 100 -11.87 5.72 -7.39
C GLY A 100 -10.70 5.17 -6.59
N ALA A 101 -9.57 5.05 -7.27
CA ALA A 101 -8.28 4.68 -6.70
C ALA A 101 -7.22 5.74 -6.98
N CYS A 102 -6.21 5.77 -6.12
CA CYS A 102 -4.99 6.50 -6.37
C CYS A 102 -3.79 5.58 -6.09
N ILE A 103 -2.93 5.42 -7.08
CA ILE A 103 -1.64 4.74 -6.95
C ILE A 103 -0.53 5.77 -6.83
N PHE A 104 0.59 5.35 -6.25
CA PHE A 104 1.80 6.15 -6.17
C PHE A 104 2.89 5.44 -6.94
N THR A 105 3.63 6.17 -7.77
CA THR A 105 4.71 5.61 -8.58
C THR A 105 6.03 6.30 -8.33
N THR A 106 7.12 5.59 -8.55
CA THR A 106 8.47 6.13 -8.58
C THR A 106 9.28 5.45 -9.68
N GLU A 107 10.27 6.15 -10.22
CA GLU A 107 11.19 5.59 -11.21
C GLU A 107 12.18 4.64 -10.54
N VAL A 108 12.33 3.43 -11.09
CA VAL A 108 13.28 2.42 -10.62
C VAL A 108 14.16 1.92 -11.75
N SER A 109 15.31 1.34 -11.41
CA SER A 109 16.24 0.75 -12.38
C SER A 109 15.93 -0.71 -12.73
N ASN A 110 15.11 -1.38 -11.92
CA ASN A 110 14.75 -2.79 -12.01
C ASN A 110 13.22 -2.99 -11.96
N PRO A 111 12.48 -2.40 -12.92
CA PRO A 111 11.00 -2.39 -12.89
C PRO A 111 10.38 -3.79 -12.91
N GLU A 112 11.07 -4.80 -13.44
CA GLU A 112 10.62 -6.20 -13.51
C GLU A 112 10.40 -6.85 -12.13
N GLU A 113 10.86 -6.21 -11.05
CA GLU A 113 10.65 -6.71 -9.69
C GLU A 113 9.32 -6.23 -9.08
N PHE A 114 8.62 -5.29 -9.70
CA PHE A 114 7.48 -4.56 -9.15
C PHE A 114 6.25 -4.62 -10.05
N GLY A 115 5.11 -4.17 -9.54
CA GLY A 115 4.02 -3.72 -10.38
C GLY A 115 4.44 -2.49 -11.17
N VAL A 116 4.27 -2.48 -12.48
CA VAL A 116 4.70 -1.39 -13.37
C VAL A 116 3.51 -0.71 -14.00
N ALA A 117 3.40 0.61 -13.82
CA ALA A 117 2.36 1.41 -14.43
C ALA A 117 2.79 1.93 -15.81
N GLU A 118 1.93 1.78 -16.82
CA GLU A 118 1.99 2.49 -18.08
C GLU A 118 1.21 3.79 -17.95
N ILE A 119 1.86 4.93 -18.15
CA ILE A 119 1.29 6.26 -17.92
C ILE A 119 1.43 7.08 -19.20
N ASP A 120 0.36 7.73 -19.64
CA ASP A 120 0.38 8.59 -20.83
C ASP A 120 1.04 9.96 -20.54
N SER A 121 1.22 10.77 -21.60
CA SER A 121 1.81 12.11 -21.49
C SER A 121 0.98 13.11 -20.68
N ASN A 122 -0.28 12.79 -20.39
CA ASN A 122 -1.19 13.60 -19.57
C ASN A 122 -1.21 13.15 -18.10
N GLY A 123 -0.49 12.06 -17.77
CA GLY A 123 -0.45 11.49 -16.43
C GLY A 123 -1.56 10.48 -16.13
N ASN A 124 -2.32 10.04 -17.14
CA ASN A 124 -3.33 9.01 -16.95
C ASN A 124 -2.71 7.62 -16.93
N VAL A 125 -3.14 6.78 -16.01
CA VAL A 125 -2.74 5.38 -15.95
C VAL A 125 -3.48 4.60 -17.04
N LEU A 126 -2.72 3.95 -17.92
CA LEU A 126 -3.27 3.15 -19.03
C LEU A 126 -3.38 1.67 -18.67
N SER A 127 -2.40 1.15 -17.92
CA SER A 127 -2.38 -0.23 -17.43
C SER A 127 -1.39 -0.38 -16.30
N ILE A 128 -1.56 -1.44 -15.50
CA ILE A 128 -0.58 -1.85 -14.48
C ILE A 128 -0.32 -3.35 -14.67
N GLU A 129 0.96 -3.74 -14.76
CA GLU A 129 1.35 -5.13 -14.93
C GLU A 129 2.23 -5.59 -13.77
N GLU A 130 1.88 -6.71 -13.16
CA GLU A 130 2.64 -7.29 -12.05
C GLU A 130 3.88 -8.00 -12.54
N LYS A 131 5.06 -7.54 -12.11
CA LYS A 131 6.37 -8.14 -12.40
C LYS A 131 6.54 -8.53 -13.87
N PRO A 132 6.40 -7.57 -14.80
CA PRO A 132 6.42 -7.86 -16.23
C PRO A 132 7.81 -8.33 -16.69
N ASN A 133 7.86 -9.36 -17.53
CA ASN A 133 9.11 -9.77 -18.17
C ASN A 133 9.69 -8.70 -19.11
N HIS A 134 8.82 -7.85 -19.65
CA HIS A 134 9.17 -6.76 -20.57
C HIS A 134 8.44 -5.49 -20.12
N PRO A 135 8.95 -4.76 -19.11
CA PRO A 135 8.31 -3.57 -18.59
C PRO A 135 8.10 -2.50 -19.65
N LYS A 136 6.91 -1.91 -19.69
CA LYS A 136 6.57 -0.81 -20.62
C LYS A 136 7.09 0.54 -20.16
N SER A 137 7.45 0.66 -18.88
CA SER A 137 8.00 1.86 -18.26
C SER A 137 8.90 1.51 -17.09
N ASN A 138 9.53 2.50 -16.47
CA ASN A 138 10.26 2.35 -15.20
C ASN A 138 9.43 2.79 -13.99
N ALA A 139 8.15 3.12 -14.17
CA ALA A 139 7.27 3.61 -13.11
C ALA A 139 6.77 2.44 -12.24
N ALA A 140 7.51 2.12 -11.19
CA ALA A 140 7.11 1.12 -10.21
C ALA A 140 5.97 1.66 -9.33
N VAL A 141 4.93 0.87 -9.15
CA VAL A 141 3.85 1.14 -8.20
C VAL A 141 4.35 0.80 -6.81
N VAL A 142 4.38 1.78 -5.94
CA VAL A 142 4.85 1.60 -4.56
C VAL A 142 3.74 1.07 -3.66
N GLY A 143 4.11 0.46 -2.54
CA GLY A 143 3.16 -0.20 -1.63
C GLY A 143 2.31 0.76 -0.79
N ILE A 144 1.78 1.83 -1.41
CA ILE A 144 0.79 2.72 -0.83
C ILE A 144 -0.30 3.01 -1.85
N TYR A 145 -1.54 2.92 -1.40
CA TYR A 145 -2.72 3.06 -2.24
C TYR A 145 -3.79 3.86 -1.52
N MET A 146 -4.65 4.51 -2.29
CA MET A 146 -5.88 5.06 -1.77
C MET A 146 -7.07 4.55 -2.57
N PHE A 147 -8.14 4.18 -1.87
CA PHE A 147 -9.36 3.65 -2.48
C PHE A 147 -10.60 4.32 -1.88
N ASP A 148 -11.67 4.34 -2.63
CA ASP A 148 -13.02 4.53 -2.10
C ASP A 148 -13.55 3.22 -1.47
N ASP A 149 -14.70 3.28 -0.80
CA ASP A 149 -15.32 2.13 -0.13
C ASP A 149 -15.85 1.06 -1.10
N SER A 150 -15.95 1.35 -2.40
CA SER A 150 -16.32 0.35 -3.42
C SER A 150 -15.25 -0.73 -3.62
N VAL A 151 -14.05 -0.51 -3.10
CA VAL A 151 -12.90 -1.42 -3.24
C VAL A 151 -13.23 -2.85 -2.83
N PHE A 152 -13.98 -3.03 -1.74
CA PHE A 152 -14.33 -4.38 -1.26
C PHE A 152 -15.21 -5.15 -2.24
N LYS A 153 -16.19 -4.47 -2.89
CA LYS A 153 -17.00 -5.08 -3.95
C LYS A 153 -16.18 -5.43 -5.19
N LYS A 154 -15.17 -4.60 -5.51
CA LYS A 154 -14.26 -4.89 -6.62
C LYS A 154 -13.35 -6.08 -6.31
N ILE A 155 -12.85 -6.21 -5.07
CA ILE A 155 -12.07 -7.38 -4.64
C ILE A 155 -12.88 -8.68 -4.79
N GLU A 156 -14.19 -8.67 -4.51
CA GLU A 156 -15.07 -9.84 -4.67
C GLU A 156 -15.18 -10.31 -6.13
N THR A 157 -14.82 -9.48 -7.10
CA THR A 157 -14.83 -9.83 -8.53
C THR A 157 -13.49 -10.30 -9.07
N LEU A 158 -12.43 -10.25 -8.24
CA LEU A 158 -11.11 -10.68 -8.67
C LEU A 158 -11.03 -12.20 -8.78
N GLU A 159 -10.26 -12.65 -9.76
CA GLU A 159 -9.82 -14.03 -9.89
C GLU A 159 -8.35 -14.16 -9.45
N PRO A 160 -7.95 -15.30 -8.85
CA PRO A 160 -6.55 -15.49 -8.52
C PRO A 160 -5.67 -15.53 -9.77
N SER A 161 -4.49 -14.90 -9.69
CA SER A 161 -3.47 -14.96 -10.72
C SER A 161 -2.90 -16.37 -10.91
N ALA A 162 -2.02 -16.54 -11.88
CA ALA A 162 -1.27 -17.78 -12.07
C ALA A 162 -0.44 -18.19 -10.84
N ARG A 163 -0.15 -17.25 -9.94
CA ARG A 163 0.52 -17.49 -8.64
C ARG A 163 -0.45 -17.91 -7.54
N GLY A 164 -1.76 -17.92 -7.81
CA GLY A 164 -2.81 -18.20 -6.83
C GLY A 164 -3.10 -17.01 -5.90
N GLU A 165 -2.67 -15.82 -6.26
CA GLU A 165 -2.81 -14.59 -5.46
C GLU A 165 -3.84 -13.63 -6.06
N TYR A 166 -4.59 -12.93 -5.21
CA TYR A 166 -5.41 -11.79 -5.58
C TYR A 166 -4.54 -10.54 -5.64
N GLU A 167 -4.07 -10.23 -6.84
CA GLU A 167 -3.08 -9.19 -7.09
C GLU A 167 -3.67 -7.80 -6.86
N ILE A 168 -2.85 -6.92 -6.24
CA ILE A 168 -3.24 -5.52 -6.08
C ILE A 168 -3.24 -4.78 -7.42
N THR A 169 -2.42 -5.20 -8.35
CA THR A 169 -2.35 -4.66 -9.71
C THR A 169 -3.62 -4.94 -10.50
N ASP A 170 -4.22 -6.14 -10.35
CA ASP A 170 -5.50 -6.48 -10.96
C ASP A 170 -6.65 -5.64 -10.37
N LEU A 171 -6.64 -5.44 -9.05
CA LEU A 171 -7.59 -4.55 -8.39
C LEU A 171 -7.49 -3.11 -8.94
N CYS A 172 -6.28 -2.57 -9.03
CA CYS A 172 -6.06 -1.24 -9.58
C CYS A 172 -6.48 -1.14 -11.05
N ASN A 173 -6.27 -2.19 -11.86
CA ASN A 173 -6.70 -2.23 -13.24
C ASN A 173 -8.22 -2.17 -13.42
N ILE A 174 -9.03 -2.64 -12.46
CA ILE A 174 -10.48 -2.42 -12.49
C ILE A 174 -10.78 -0.92 -12.47
N TYR A 175 -10.11 -0.15 -11.62
CA TYR A 175 -10.27 1.30 -11.57
C TYR A 175 -9.68 2.01 -12.80
N VAL A 176 -8.57 1.51 -13.36
CA VAL A 176 -8.02 2.03 -14.63
C VAL A 176 -9.04 1.87 -15.75
N ASN A 177 -9.66 0.70 -15.89
CA ASN A 177 -10.68 0.43 -16.92
C ASN A 177 -11.94 1.30 -16.74
N ASP A 178 -12.26 1.68 -15.50
CA ASP A 178 -13.36 2.60 -15.18
C ASP A 178 -12.97 4.08 -15.40
N ASN A 179 -11.73 4.39 -15.79
CA ASN A 179 -11.15 5.75 -15.83
C ASN A 179 -11.18 6.47 -14.46
N LYS A 180 -11.01 5.72 -13.37
CA LYS A 180 -11.06 6.20 -11.98
C LYS A 180 -9.79 5.88 -11.21
N CYS A 181 -8.65 5.73 -11.87
CA CYS A 181 -7.34 5.52 -11.24
C CYS A 181 -6.45 6.74 -11.46
N LEU A 182 -6.15 7.45 -10.39
CA LEU A 182 -5.17 8.55 -10.39
C LEU A 182 -3.77 8.01 -10.17
N ASN A 183 -2.76 8.67 -10.72
CA ASN A 183 -1.38 8.47 -10.38
C ASN A 183 -0.79 9.69 -9.69
N LEU A 184 -0.03 9.46 -8.63
CA LEU A 184 0.80 10.47 -7.98
C LEU A 184 2.26 10.03 -8.00
N ASP A 185 3.12 10.91 -8.50
CA ASP A 185 4.55 10.69 -8.52
C ASP A 185 5.14 10.90 -7.12
N LEU A 186 5.72 9.84 -6.56
CA LEU A 186 6.35 9.89 -5.23
C LEU A 186 7.64 10.71 -5.29
N LYS A 187 7.76 11.67 -4.37
CA LYS A 187 8.97 12.48 -4.24
C LYS A 187 9.85 11.98 -3.11
N GLY A 188 11.15 11.90 -3.39
CA GLY A 188 12.14 11.36 -2.48
C GLY A 188 12.37 9.86 -2.67
N TRP A 189 13.20 9.27 -1.79
CA TRP A 189 13.45 7.84 -1.87
C TRP A 189 12.28 7.01 -1.32
N TRP A 190 12.16 5.83 -1.87
CA TRP A 190 11.29 4.77 -1.42
C TRP A 190 12.07 3.47 -1.31
N ILE A 191 11.81 2.69 -0.28
CA ILE A 191 12.39 1.37 -0.05
C ILE A 191 11.29 0.41 0.36
N ASP A 192 11.19 -0.69 -0.39
CA ASP A 192 10.46 -1.89 -0.02
C ASP A 192 11.45 -2.79 0.75
N ALA A 193 11.33 -2.86 2.07
CA ALA A 193 12.23 -3.59 2.96
C ALA A 193 11.91 -5.10 3.03
N GLY A 194 11.40 -5.69 1.96
CA GLY A 194 11.04 -7.11 1.88
C GLY A 194 12.24 -8.06 1.81
N THR A 195 13.49 -7.57 1.60
CA THR A 195 14.69 -8.40 1.56
C THR A 195 15.77 -7.91 2.52
N PRO A 196 16.70 -8.79 2.98
CA PRO A 196 17.79 -8.39 3.87
C PRO A 196 18.66 -7.26 3.31
N GLU A 197 18.93 -7.26 2.00
CA GLU A 197 19.73 -6.24 1.33
C GLU A 197 19.04 -4.86 1.38
N ARG A 198 17.73 -4.83 1.19
CA ARG A 198 16.93 -3.59 1.25
C ARG A 198 16.74 -3.09 2.68
N ILE A 199 16.77 -3.98 3.67
CA ILE A 199 16.81 -3.58 5.09
C ILE A 199 18.10 -2.83 5.39
N ILE A 200 19.25 -3.29 4.89
CA ILE A 200 20.54 -2.60 5.06
C ILE A 200 20.51 -1.24 4.37
N GLU A 201 19.97 -1.16 3.15
CA GLU A 201 19.80 0.11 2.44
C GLU A 201 18.94 1.09 3.23
N LEU A 202 17.86 0.61 3.85
CA LEU A 202 16.99 1.42 4.70
C LEU A 202 17.74 1.95 5.94
N GLU A 203 18.53 1.11 6.61
CA GLU A 203 19.34 1.53 7.76
C GLU A 203 20.33 2.64 7.37
N ASP A 204 20.98 2.54 6.22
CA ASP A 204 21.88 3.56 5.69
C ASP A 204 21.16 4.90 5.39
N LYS A 205 19.91 4.83 4.93
CA LYS A 205 19.09 6.04 4.65
C LYS A 205 18.58 6.74 5.91
N LEU A 206 18.52 6.02 7.02
CA LEU A 206 17.96 6.51 8.28
C LEU A 206 19.05 6.93 9.30
N SER A 207 20.32 6.63 9.00
CA SER A 207 21.49 7.04 9.79
C SER A 207 21.94 8.47 9.44
#